data_689a0010cd01ce9f43304c05ebcb1c18
#
_entry.id   689a0010cd01ce9f43304c05ebcb1c18
#
_cell.length_a   1.000
_cell.length_b   1.000
_cell.length_c   1.000
_cell.angle_alpha   90.00
_cell.angle_beta   90.00
_cell.angle_gamma   90.00
#
_symmetry.space_group_name_H-M   'P 1'
#
loop_
_entity.id
_entity.type
_entity.pdbx_description
1 polymer ?
#
loop_
_entity_poly.entity_id
_entity_poly.type
_entity_poly.pdbx_seq_one_letter_code
_entity_poly.pdbx_strand_id
1 'polypeptide(L)'
;ETEVMPVYEMYKVGDDPYWLDGINLLESATGIRAAVIAHYNNAQGGTHDTRFCFAGERRMKMLEELLPGDTAILGIDEHTGISFNLDEKSAEVFGKGVITFKKGNQMKTYENKSVLSFDEFLEF
;
A
#
# COMPACT_ATOMS: atom_id res chain seq x y z
N GLU A 1 3.11 2.72 8.84
CA GLU A 1 2.02 3.27 8.01
C GLU A 1 1.10 4.19 8.79
N THR A 2 0.43 5.09 8.08
CA THR A 2 -0.48 6.08 8.67
C THR A 2 -1.81 5.43 9.06
N GLU A 3 -2.39 4.67 8.14
CA GLU A 3 -3.64 3.93 8.32
C GLU A 3 -3.38 2.44 8.14
N VAL A 4 -4.03 1.61 8.93
CA VAL A 4 -3.84 0.15 8.93
C VAL A 4 -5.15 -0.54 8.59
N MET A 5 -5.08 -1.49 7.65
CA MET A 5 -6.24 -2.27 7.24
C MET A 5 -6.49 -3.43 8.23
N PRO A 6 -7.70 -3.56 8.79
CA PRO A 6 -8.05 -4.65 9.72
C PRO A 6 -8.34 -5.95 8.96
N VAL A 7 -7.30 -6.63 8.50
CA VAL A 7 -7.41 -7.81 7.62
C VAL A 7 -8.24 -8.93 8.25
N TYR A 8 -7.96 -9.27 9.49
CA TYR A 8 -8.65 -10.36 10.17
C TYR A 8 -10.15 -10.09 10.30
N GLU A 9 -10.49 -8.89 10.75
CA GLU A 9 -11.88 -8.49 10.98
C GLU A 9 -12.68 -8.46 9.68
N MET A 10 -12.06 -8.01 8.61
CA MET A 10 -12.70 -7.96 7.29
C MET A 10 -12.80 -9.34 6.64
N TYR A 11 -11.70 -10.10 6.64
CA TYR A 11 -11.63 -11.36 5.91
C TYR A 11 -12.23 -12.54 6.66
N LYS A 12 -11.94 -12.66 7.95
CA LYS A 12 -12.40 -13.81 8.78
C LYS A 12 -13.73 -13.54 9.48
N VAL A 13 -13.95 -12.34 9.98
CA VAL A 13 -15.17 -11.99 10.70
C VAL A 13 -16.24 -11.44 9.76
N GLY A 14 -15.85 -10.83 8.67
CA GLY A 14 -16.78 -10.27 7.67
C GLY A 14 -17.28 -8.87 8.02
N ASP A 15 -16.53 -8.14 8.83
CA ASP A 15 -16.86 -6.75 9.17
C ASP A 15 -16.81 -5.85 7.94
N ASP A 16 -17.58 -4.78 7.95
CA ASP A 16 -17.49 -3.74 6.94
C ASP A 16 -16.11 -3.07 6.98
N PRO A 17 -15.58 -2.63 5.82
CA PRO A 17 -14.27 -1.99 5.76
C PRO A 17 -14.17 -0.72 6.61
N TYR A 18 -13.05 -0.58 7.32
CA TYR A 18 -12.68 0.61 8.07
C TYR A 18 -11.16 0.66 8.21
N TRP A 19 -10.62 1.79 8.63
CA TRP A 19 -9.19 1.95 8.88
C TRP A 19 -8.91 2.04 10.38
N LEU A 20 -7.79 1.43 10.78
CA LEU A 20 -7.24 1.58 12.13
C LEU A 20 -6.11 2.61 12.09
N ASP A 21 -5.85 3.26 13.22
CA ASP A 21 -4.71 4.17 13.35
C ASP A 21 -3.40 3.39 13.33
N GLY A 22 -2.44 3.83 12.51
CA GLY A 22 -1.10 3.26 12.47
C GLY A 22 -0.14 4.00 13.39
N ILE A 23 1.07 3.45 13.57
CA ILE A 23 2.14 4.10 14.35
C ILE A 23 2.82 5.22 13.57
N ASN A 24 2.60 5.27 12.28
CA ASN A 24 3.03 6.35 11.39
C ASN A 24 4.55 6.58 11.30
N LEU A 25 5.34 5.53 11.41
CA LEU A 25 6.80 5.60 11.29
C LEU A 25 7.26 6.05 9.90
N LEU A 26 6.55 5.61 8.86
CA LEU A 26 6.92 5.94 7.49
C LEU A 26 6.88 7.46 7.25
N GLU A 27 5.82 8.14 7.66
CA GLU A 27 5.72 9.59 7.55
C GLU A 27 6.78 10.29 8.40
N SER A 28 6.99 9.83 9.62
CA SER A 28 8.00 10.42 10.51
C SER A 28 9.39 10.35 9.92
N ALA A 29 9.73 9.27 9.21
CA ALA A 29 11.04 9.05 8.63
C ALA A 29 11.21 9.66 7.23
N THR A 30 10.15 9.68 6.42
CA THR A 30 10.24 10.01 4.99
C THR A 30 9.36 11.18 4.57
N GLY A 31 8.38 11.57 5.36
CA GLY A 31 7.34 12.52 4.97
C GLY A 31 6.19 11.90 4.19
N ILE A 32 6.28 10.62 3.84
CA ILE A 32 5.27 9.94 3.01
C ILE A 32 4.13 9.42 3.89
N ARG A 33 2.91 9.92 3.65
CA ARG A 33 1.70 9.43 4.32
C ARG A 33 1.09 8.33 3.48
N ALA A 34 1.10 7.10 3.98
CA ALA A 34 0.58 5.96 3.23
C ALA A 34 0.02 4.87 4.13
N ALA A 35 -1.03 4.22 3.65
CA ALA A 35 -1.45 2.91 4.11
C ALA A 35 -0.66 1.88 3.29
N VAL A 36 0.01 0.96 3.96
CA VAL A 36 0.83 -0.06 3.29
C VAL A 36 0.03 -1.35 3.16
N ILE A 37 -0.22 -1.78 1.93
CA ILE A 37 -1.00 -2.98 1.64
C ILE A 37 -0.07 -4.03 1.03
N ALA A 38 0.29 -5.02 1.83
CA ALA A 38 1.08 -6.16 1.36
C ALA A 38 0.20 -7.12 0.55
N HIS A 39 0.81 -8.10 -0.10
CA HIS A 39 0.08 -9.11 -0.88
C HIS A 39 -0.88 -8.47 -1.88
N TYR A 40 -0.44 -7.39 -2.51
CA TYR A 40 -1.31 -6.53 -3.33
C TYR A 40 -1.89 -7.28 -4.53
N ASN A 41 -1.12 -8.21 -5.11
CA ASN A 41 -1.51 -9.04 -6.24
C ASN A 41 -1.83 -10.50 -5.85
N ASN A 42 -2.20 -10.76 -4.60
CA ASN A 42 -2.48 -12.13 -4.16
C ASN A 42 -3.56 -12.79 -5.03
N ALA A 43 -3.31 -14.03 -5.45
CA ALA A 43 -4.19 -14.79 -6.34
C ALA A 43 -4.45 -16.21 -5.83
N GLN A 44 -4.30 -16.46 -4.54
CA GLN A 44 -4.44 -17.80 -3.95
C GLN A 44 -5.88 -18.16 -3.60
N GLY A 45 -6.83 -17.28 -3.83
CA GLY A 45 -8.22 -17.46 -3.43
C GLY A 45 -9.07 -18.34 -4.35
N GLY A 46 -8.54 -18.84 -5.44
CA GLY A 46 -9.31 -19.59 -6.42
C GLY A 46 -10.37 -18.71 -7.08
N THR A 47 -11.67 -18.97 -6.75
CA THR A 47 -12.79 -18.18 -7.26
C THR A 47 -13.02 -16.89 -6.44
N HIS A 48 -12.35 -16.74 -5.30
CA HIS A 48 -12.44 -15.55 -4.47
C HIS A 48 -11.34 -14.55 -4.84
N ASP A 49 -11.68 -13.28 -4.86
CA ASP A 49 -10.73 -12.20 -5.08
C ASP A 49 -9.99 -11.94 -3.76
N THR A 50 -8.74 -12.35 -3.70
CA THR A 50 -7.87 -12.18 -2.52
C THR A 50 -6.80 -11.11 -2.73
N ARG A 51 -6.90 -10.31 -3.78
CA ARG A 51 -6.00 -9.18 -3.98
C ARG A 51 -6.10 -8.20 -2.81
N PHE A 52 -5.08 -7.37 -2.68
CA PHE A 52 -5.04 -6.30 -1.67
C PHE A 52 -5.12 -6.86 -0.26
N CYS A 53 -4.20 -7.77 0.05
CA CYS A 53 -4.12 -8.43 1.36
C CYS A 53 -5.44 -9.06 1.76
N PHE A 54 -6.03 -9.84 0.86
CA PHE A 54 -7.29 -10.58 1.01
C PHE A 54 -8.57 -9.72 1.05
N ALA A 55 -8.48 -8.40 0.92
CA ALA A 55 -9.67 -7.54 0.91
C ALA A 55 -10.56 -7.77 -0.31
N GLY A 56 -9.95 -7.93 -1.48
CA GLY A 56 -10.65 -7.98 -2.76
C GLY A 56 -11.02 -6.59 -3.27
N GLU A 57 -11.42 -6.51 -4.54
CA GLU A 57 -11.68 -5.22 -5.20
C GLU A 57 -12.80 -4.42 -4.54
N ARG A 58 -13.89 -5.08 -4.19
CA ARG A 58 -15.06 -4.39 -3.62
C ARG A 58 -14.72 -3.68 -2.31
N ARG A 59 -14.08 -4.40 -1.38
CA ARG A 59 -13.71 -3.80 -0.09
C ARG A 59 -12.59 -2.77 -0.26
N MET A 60 -11.66 -3.01 -1.19
CA MET A 60 -10.58 -2.06 -1.44
C MET A 60 -11.10 -0.73 -1.95
N LYS A 61 -12.11 -0.72 -2.83
CA LYS A 61 -12.77 0.51 -3.26
C LYS A 61 -13.41 1.25 -2.10
N MET A 62 -14.08 0.55 -1.21
CA MET A 62 -14.67 1.15 -0.01
C MET A 62 -13.60 1.75 0.91
N LEU A 63 -12.49 1.05 1.09
CA LEU A 63 -11.35 1.54 1.88
C LEU A 63 -10.74 2.80 1.25
N GLU A 64 -10.58 2.82 -0.05
CA GLU A 64 -10.07 4.00 -0.77
C GLU A 64 -10.95 5.22 -0.55
N GLU A 65 -12.26 5.05 -0.57
CA GLU A 65 -13.22 6.14 -0.31
C GLU A 65 -13.15 6.67 1.12
N LEU A 66 -12.80 5.82 2.07
CA LEU A 66 -12.69 6.17 3.48
C LEU A 66 -11.30 6.74 3.84
N LEU A 67 -10.33 6.64 2.95
CA LEU A 67 -8.96 7.09 3.20
C LEU A 67 -8.89 8.61 3.18
N PRO A 68 -8.19 9.24 4.15
CA PRO A 68 -7.96 10.69 4.09
C PRO A 68 -7.30 11.11 2.78
N GLY A 69 -7.70 12.27 2.24
CA GLY A 69 -7.26 12.71 0.91
C GLY A 69 -5.77 12.96 0.77
N ASP A 70 -5.06 13.16 1.89
CA ASP A 70 -3.61 13.37 1.93
C ASP A 70 -2.83 12.06 2.14
N THR A 71 -3.50 10.94 2.24
CA THR A 71 -2.89 9.63 2.48
C THR A 71 -2.97 8.77 1.21
N ALA A 72 -1.82 8.23 0.82
CA ALA A 72 -1.72 7.34 -0.34
C ALA A 72 -1.86 5.88 0.06
N ILE A 73 -2.01 5.01 -0.93
CA ILE A 73 -1.85 3.58 -0.78
C ILE A 73 -0.51 3.19 -1.36
N LEU A 74 0.30 2.48 -0.58
CA LEU A 74 1.53 1.85 -1.02
C LEU A 74 1.29 0.34 -1.09
N GLY A 75 0.99 -0.14 -2.28
CA GLY A 75 0.74 -1.55 -2.53
C GLY A 75 2.04 -2.29 -2.82
N ILE A 76 2.27 -3.40 -2.14
CA ILE A 76 3.47 -4.22 -2.31
C ILE A 76 3.04 -5.61 -2.76
N ASP A 77 3.43 -5.99 -3.97
CA ASP A 77 3.12 -7.29 -4.54
C ASP A 77 3.79 -8.44 -3.78
N GLU A 78 3.31 -9.66 -4.02
CA GLU A 78 3.95 -10.88 -3.54
C GLU A 78 5.42 -10.93 -3.98
N HIS A 79 6.30 -11.43 -3.12
CA HIS A 79 7.73 -11.59 -3.40
C HIS A 79 8.42 -10.29 -3.85
N THR A 80 7.99 -9.18 -3.28
CA THR A 80 8.42 -7.84 -3.66
C THR A 80 8.64 -7.00 -2.40
N GLY A 81 9.53 -6.04 -2.48
CA GLY A 81 9.79 -5.12 -1.39
C GLY A 81 10.28 -3.76 -1.88
N ILE A 82 10.27 -2.82 -0.96
CA ILE A 82 10.82 -1.49 -1.17
C ILE A 82 11.71 -1.13 0.00
N SER A 83 12.89 -0.62 -0.28
CA SER A 83 13.87 -0.20 0.72
C SER A 83 14.00 1.32 0.69
N PHE A 84 13.87 1.96 1.83
CA PHE A 84 14.03 3.41 1.97
C PHE A 84 15.40 3.73 2.56
N ASN A 85 16.20 4.51 1.83
CA ASN A 85 17.47 5.03 2.32
C ASN A 85 17.22 6.44 2.88
N LEU A 86 17.25 6.57 4.20
CA LEU A 86 16.91 7.83 4.86
C LEU A 86 17.97 8.90 4.68
N ASP A 87 19.23 8.52 4.55
CA ASP A 87 20.34 9.46 4.37
C ASP A 87 20.30 10.09 2.96
N GLU A 88 20.07 9.26 1.95
CA GLU A 88 20.03 9.70 0.56
C GLU A 88 18.63 10.16 0.13
N LYS A 89 17.63 9.96 0.96
CA LYS A 89 16.22 10.26 0.67
C LYS A 89 15.77 9.62 -0.65
N SER A 90 16.09 8.34 -0.80
CA SER A 90 15.76 7.53 -1.97
C SER A 90 15.14 6.21 -1.56
N ALA A 91 14.44 5.58 -2.50
CA ALA A 91 13.87 4.25 -2.32
C ALA A 91 14.24 3.37 -3.50
N GLU A 92 14.44 2.09 -3.24
CA GLU A 92 14.74 1.09 -4.26
C GLU A 92 13.72 -0.04 -4.18
N VAL A 93 13.19 -0.43 -5.32
CA VAL A 93 12.24 -1.53 -5.47
C VAL A 93 13.00 -2.80 -5.85
N PHE A 94 12.66 -3.91 -5.21
CA PHE A 94 13.27 -5.22 -5.52
C PHE A 94 12.22 -6.32 -5.47
N GLY A 95 12.44 -7.37 -6.23
CA GLY A 95 11.59 -8.57 -6.22
C GLY A 95 10.92 -8.85 -7.54
N LYS A 96 9.92 -9.74 -7.51
CA LYS A 96 9.29 -10.29 -8.71
C LYS A 96 8.10 -9.48 -9.23
N GLY A 97 7.42 -8.74 -8.36
CA GLY A 97 6.25 -7.95 -8.72
C GLY A 97 6.58 -6.47 -8.79
N VAL A 98 5.58 -5.65 -8.52
CA VAL A 98 5.70 -4.19 -8.56
C VAL A 98 5.28 -3.57 -7.24
N ILE A 99 5.69 -2.34 -7.05
CA ILE A 99 5.15 -1.44 -6.03
C ILE A 99 4.12 -0.56 -6.75
N THR A 100 2.95 -0.43 -6.15
CA THR A 100 1.90 0.48 -6.62
C THR A 100 1.77 1.63 -5.65
N PHE A 101 1.87 2.86 -6.13
CA PHE A 101 1.62 4.05 -5.33
C PHE A 101 0.38 4.75 -5.90
N LYS A 102 -0.67 4.83 -5.09
CA LYS A 102 -1.96 5.38 -5.51
C LYS A 102 -2.42 6.45 -4.54
N LYS A 103 -2.79 7.61 -5.08
CA LYS A 103 -3.34 8.70 -4.29
C LYS A 103 -4.46 9.37 -5.10
N GLY A 104 -5.68 9.31 -4.59
CA GLY A 104 -6.84 9.75 -5.33
C GLY A 104 -6.99 8.98 -6.64
N ASN A 105 -7.07 9.69 -7.77
CA ASN A 105 -7.19 9.08 -9.09
C ASN A 105 -5.85 8.84 -9.77
N GLN A 106 -4.74 9.21 -9.13
CA GLN A 106 -3.40 9.03 -9.68
C GLN A 106 -2.79 7.72 -9.18
N MET A 107 -2.17 6.98 -10.08
CA MET A 107 -1.53 5.72 -9.76
C MET A 107 -0.29 5.54 -10.62
N LYS A 108 0.81 5.11 -9.99
CA LYS A 108 2.03 4.69 -10.66
C LYS A 108 2.51 3.37 -10.12
N THR A 109 3.16 2.59 -10.97
CA THR A 109 3.78 1.32 -10.59
C THR A 109 5.27 1.37 -10.87
N TYR A 110 6.04 0.68 -10.03
CA TYR A 110 7.50 0.65 -10.11
C TYR A 110 7.98 -0.80 -9.98
N GLU A 111 8.80 -1.22 -10.92
CA GLU A 111 9.30 -2.59 -10.97
C GLU A 111 10.68 -2.74 -10.35
N ASN A 112 11.17 -3.97 -10.30
CA ASN A 112 12.48 -4.33 -9.77
C ASN A 112 13.60 -3.41 -10.29
N LYS A 113 14.46 -2.98 -9.39
CA LYS A 113 15.59 -2.06 -9.63
C LYS A 113 15.22 -0.60 -9.88
N SER A 114 13.94 -0.24 -9.79
CA SER A 114 13.55 1.18 -9.80
C SER A 114 14.14 1.88 -8.59
N VAL A 115 14.78 3.02 -8.82
CA VAL A 115 15.32 3.89 -7.77
C VAL A 115 14.61 5.24 -7.86
N LEU A 116 14.03 5.66 -6.75
CA LEU A 116 13.16 6.84 -6.69
C LEU A 116 13.64 7.77 -5.60
N SER A 117 13.54 9.08 -5.82
CA SER A 117 13.69 10.03 -4.72
C SER A 117 12.40 10.05 -3.89
N PHE A 118 12.46 10.51 -2.65
CA PHE A 118 11.26 10.68 -1.83
C PHE A 118 10.29 11.68 -2.48
N ASP A 119 10.82 12.66 -3.20
CA ASP A 119 10.01 13.65 -3.90
C ASP A 119 9.07 13.02 -4.94
N GLU A 120 9.45 11.92 -5.54
CA GLU A 120 8.60 11.17 -6.48
C GLU A 120 7.26 10.79 -5.82
N PHE A 121 7.29 10.42 -4.54
CA PHE A 121 6.08 10.10 -3.79
C PHE A 121 5.39 11.35 -3.24
N LEU A 122 6.15 12.33 -2.79
CA LEU A 122 5.62 13.54 -2.15
C LEU A 122 4.91 14.48 -3.11
N GLU A 123 5.29 14.46 -4.38
CA GLU A 123 4.69 15.27 -5.44
C GLU A 123 3.45 14.63 -6.08
N PHE A 124 3.05 13.50 -5.59
CA PHE A 124 1.94 12.73 -6.14
C PHE A 124 0.59 13.38 -5.87
#